data_99d7c728d3b982eff2d86b8a6461d0f6
#
_entry.id   99d7c728d3b982eff2d86b8a6461d0f6
#
_cell.length_a   1.000
_cell.length_b   1.000
_cell.length_c   1.000
_cell.angle_alpha   90.00
_cell.angle_beta   90.00
_cell.angle_gamma   90.00
#
_symmetry.space_group_name_H-M   'P 1'
#
loop_
_entity.id
_entity.type
_entity.pdbx_description
1 polymer ?
#
loop_
_entity_poly.entity_id
_entity_poly.type
_entity_poly.pdbx_seq_one_letter_code
_entity_poly.pdbx_strand_id
1 'polypeptide(L)'
;PHIYACGDVAATKGAPLTPVVSLEAALVAKNVIGGNEKITYPAIPSVVFTSPKLASIGISTEEAKANPETYQIKNHDTTSWYTYKRTNEQIALAKIIEDRESGQIKGAHFLSEEADYMINYIAILMKANLTLADLQSVIFAYPSPASDLTALN
;
A
#
# COMPACT_ATOMS: atom_id res chain seq x y z
N PRO A 1 17.47 -10.48 -27.93
CA PRO A 1 17.87 -11.20 -26.74
C PRO A 1 17.04 -12.47 -26.60
N HIS A 2 17.64 -13.56 -26.13
CA HIS A 2 16.97 -14.85 -25.92
C HIS A 2 17.14 -15.37 -24.49
N ILE A 3 17.65 -14.51 -23.58
CA ILE A 3 17.80 -14.79 -22.16
C ILE A 3 17.00 -13.76 -21.41
N TYR A 4 16.15 -14.23 -20.49
CA TYR A 4 15.30 -13.43 -19.63
C TYR A 4 15.56 -13.78 -18.18
N ALA A 5 15.33 -12.83 -17.27
CA ALA A 5 15.38 -13.03 -15.84
C ALA A 5 14.18 -12.33 -15.19
N CYS A 6 13.62 -12.92 -14.14
CA CYS A 6 12.54 -12.31 -13.33
C CYS A 6 12.66 -12.79 -11.87
N GLY A 7 12.00 -12.10 -10.99
CA GLY A 7 12.06 -12.36 -9.56
C GLY A 7 13.37 -11.93 -8.93
N ASP A 8 13.70 -12.50 -7.77
CA ASP A 8 14.79 -12.06 -6.90
C ASP A 8 16.17 -12.10 -7.56
N VAL A 9 16.35 -12.89 -8.61
CA VAL A 9 17.60 -12.96 -9.40
C VAL A 9 17.75 -11.79 -10.37
N ALA A 10 16.67 -11.08 -10.69
CA ALA A 10 16.68 -9.99 -11.66
C ALA A 10 16.91 -8.65 -10.96
N ALA A 11 17.86 -7.84 -11.49
CA ALA A 11 18.10 -6.48 -11.01
C ALA A 11 17.01 -5.51 -11.53
N THR A 12 15.79 -5.66 -11.06
CA THR A 12 14.65 -4.82 -11.43
C THR A 12 14.38 -3.75 -10.36
N LYS A 13 13.42 -2.86 -10.64
CA LYS A 13 12.89 -1.91 -9.65
C LYS A 13 11.81 -2.53 -8.75
N GLY A 14 11.40 -3.76 -9.03
CA GLY A 14 10.43 -4.51 -8.23
C GLY A 14 11.04 -4.94 -6.89
N ALA A 15 10.23 -4.95 -5.85
CA ALA A 15 10.63 -5.53 -4.57
C ALA A 15 10.71 -7.07 -4.67
N PRO A 16 11.59 -7.75 -3.93
CA PRO A 16 11.72 -9.21 -3.93
C PRO A 16 10.54 -9.86 -3.17
N LEU A 17 9.37 -9.80 -3.76
CA LEU A 17 8.10 -10.27 -3.20
C LEU A 17 7.38 -11.18 -4.20
N THR A 18 6.78 -12.26 -3.71
CA THR A 18 6.06 -13.25 -4.53
C THR A 18 5.06 -12.63 -5.53
N PRO A 19 4.22 -11.64 -5.17
CA PRO A 19 3.31 -11.02 -6.14
C PRO A 19 4.05 -10.27 -7.27
N VAL A 20 5.21 -9.69 -6.98
CA VAL A 20 6.05 -8.99 -7.97
C VAL A 20 6.64 -10.00 -8.93
N VAL A 21 7.18 -11.12 -8.41
CA VAL A 21 7.69 -12.22 -9.24
C VAL A 21 6.63 -12.74 -10.20
N SER A 22 5.39 -12.90 -9.73
CA SER A 22 4.27 -13.36 -10.57
C SER A 22 3.97 -12.39 -11.71
N LEU A 23 4.01 -11.07 -11.44
CA LEU A 23 3.82 -10.03 -12.45
C LEU A 23 4.96 -10.06 -13.49
N GLU A 24 6.20 -10.15 -13.05
CA GLU A 24 7.38 -10.23 -13.90
C GLU A 24 7.39 -11.50 -14.76
N ALA A 25 7.07 -12.64 -14.17
CA ALA A 25 7.02 -13.92 -14.88
C ALA A 25 5.97 -13.94 -15.97
N ALA A 26 4.80 -13.35 -15.74
CA ALA A 26 3.77 -13.21 -16.75
C ALA A 26 4.23 -12.34 -17.93
N LEU A 27 4.98 -11.27 -17.68
CA LEU A 27 5.58 -10.43 -18.73
C LEU A 27 6.67 -11.18 -19.51
N VAL A 28 7.56 -11.87 -18.79
CA VAL A 28 8.62 -12.68 -19.42
C VAL A 28 8.01 -13.74 -20.32
N ALA A 29 6.96 -14.44 -19.87
CA ALA A 29 6.27 -15.45 -20.68
C ALA A 29 5.74 -14.86 -22.00
N LYS A 30 5.13 -13.68 -21.97
CA LYS A 30 4.68 -12.97 -23.18
C LYS A 30 5.85 -12.61 -24.10
N ASN A 31 6.96 -12.13 -23.56
CA ASN A 31 8.10 -11.71 -24.32
C ASN A 31 8.85 -12.90 -24.96
N VAL A 32 8.89 -14.05 -24.31
CA VAL A 32 9.49 -15.27 -24.85
C VAL A 32 8.77 -15.75 -26.11
N ILE A 33 7.46 -15.57 -26.21
CA ILE A 33 6.66 -15.96 -27.39
C ILE A 33 6.54 -14.86 -28.44
N GLY A 34 7.42 -13.83 -28.41
CA GLY A 34 7.52 -12.80 -29.42
C GLY A 34 6.97 -11.44 -29.03
N GLY A 35 6.54 -11.24 -27.80
CA GLY A 35 6.20 -9.93 -27.26
C GLY A 35 7.43 -9.04 -27.05
N ASN A 36 7.17 -7.73 -26.84
CA ASN A 36 8.22 -6.73 -26.52
C ASN A 36 7.67 -5.73 -25.51
N GLU A 37 6.99 -6.22 -24.50
CA GLU A 37 6.41 -5.38 -23.45
C GLU A 37 7.48 -5.01 -22.40
N LYS A 38 7.36 -3.79 -21.85
CA LYS A 38 8.18 -3.34 -20.70
C LYS A 38 7.34 -3.36 -19.45
N ILE A 39 7.95 -3.72 -18.34
CA ILE A 39 7.25 -3.72 -17.05
C ILE A 39 7.02 -2.30 -16.54
N THR A 40 5.81 -2.05 -16.05
CA THR A 40 5.46 -0.87 -15.25
C THR A 40 4.91 -1.40 -13.93
N TYR A 41 5.64 -1.12 -12.85
CA TYR A 41 5.22 -1.55 -11.52
C TYR A 41 4.11 -0.63 -10.99
N PRO A 42 3.01 -1.18 -10.48
CA PRO A 42 2.09 -0.43 -9.63
C PRO A 42 2.75 -0.11 -8.30
N ALA A 43 2.07 0.63 -7.43
CA ALA A 43 2.48 0.71 -6.04
C ALA A 43 2.45 -0.69 -5.41
N ILE A 44 3.55 -1.09 -4.78
CA ILE A 44 3.75 -2.45 -4.26
C ILE A 44 3.58 -2.42 -2.75
N PRO A 45 2.54 -3.05 -2.17
CA PRO A 45 2.43 -3.20 -0.74
C PRO A 45 3.45 -4.20 -0.21
N SER A 46 3.99 -3.92 0.97
CA SER A 46 4.90 -4.79 1.71
C SER A 46 4.42 -4.95 3.14
N VAL A 47 4.57 -6.16 3.69
CA VAL A 47 4.17 -6.49 5.06
C VAL A 47 5.29 -7.23 5.77
N VAL A 48 5.60 -6.79 6.99
CA VAL A 48 6.43 -7.53 7.94
C VAL A 48 5.49 -8.15 8.97
N PHE A 49 5.47 -9.47 9.05
CA PHE A 49 4.56 -10.26 9.88
C PHE A 49 5.08 -10.37 11.33
N THR A 50 5.31 -9.23 11.95
CA THR A 50 5.50 -9.09 13.40
C THR A 50 4.15 -9.11 14.11
N SER A 51 4.12 -9.00 15.43
CA SER A 51 2.91 -8.78 16.22
C SER A 51 3.12 -7.52 17.07
N PRO A 52 2.43 -6.43 16.76
CA PRO A 52 1.55 -6.21 15.60
C PRO A 52 2.30 -6.19 14.25
N LYS A 53 1.57 -6.43 13.16
CA LYS A 53 2.11 -6.39 11.79
C LYS A 53 2.45 -4.96 11.38
N LEU A 54 3.51 -4.82 10.58
CA LEU A 54 3.89 -3.55 9.97
C LEU A 54 3.73 -3.64 8.45
N ALA A 55 2.90 -2.76 7.88
CA ALA A 55 2.65 -2.72 6.45
C ALA A 55 2.97 -1.34 5.87
N SER A 56 3.43 -1.31 4.62
CA SER A 56 3.74 -0.06 3.91
C SER A 56 3.47 -0.16 2.42
N ILE A 57 3.19 0.97 1.80
CA ILE A 57 3.04 1.13 0.35
C ILE A 57 3.40 2.56 -0.07
N GLY A 58 3.95 2.72 -1.27
CA GLY A 58 4.24 4.02 -1.86
C GLY A 58 5.49 4.68 -1.28
N ILE A 59 5.49 6.03 -1.21
CA ILE A 59 6.64 6.81 -0.76
C ILE A 59 6.87 6.72 0.75
N SER A 60 8.12 6.85 1.15
CA SER A 60 8.51 6.82 2.56
C SER A 60 8.21 8.14 3.28
N THR A 61 8.23 8.08 4.62
CA THR A 61 8.13 9.30 5.46
C THR A 61 9.29 10.26 5.21
N GLU A 62 10.49 9.72 4.95
CA GLU A 62 11.70 10.50 4.67
C GLU A 62 11.55 11.25 3.34
N GLU A 63 11.07 10.59 2.31
CA GLU A 63 10.80 11.20 1.01
C GLU A 63 9.75 12.29 1.10
N ALA A 64 8.67 12.06 1.83
CA ALA A 64 7.63 13.05 2.04
C ALA A 64 8.14 14.27 2.82
N LYS A 65 8.94 14.06 3.86
CA LYS A 65 9.56 15.16 4.63
C LYS A 65 10.59 15.96 3.83
N ALA A 66 11.23 15.35 2.86
CA ALA A 66 12.15 16.04 1.95
C ALA A 66 11.41 16.95 0.94
N ASN A 67 10.11 16.74 0.74
CA ASN A 67 9.29 17.48 -0.21
C ASN A 67 7.99 18.01 0.46
N PRO A 68 8.08 18.83 1.50
CA PRO A 68 6.92 19.22 2.33
C PRO A 68 5.92 20.11 1.58
N GLU A 69 6.35 20.76 0.49
CA GLU A 69 5.47 21.56 -0.37
C GLU A 69 4.54 20.68 -1.21
N THR A 70 5.01 19.48 -1.58
CA THR A 70 4.26 18.55 -2.42
C THR A 70 3.39 17.62 -1.58
N TYR A 71 3.93 17.14 -0.45
CA TYR A 71 3.28 16.08 0.33
C TYR A 71 2.84 16.57 1.71
N GLN A 72 1.75 15.99 2.15
CA GLN A 72 1.27 16.14 3.52
C GLN A 72 1.24 14.79 4.21
N ILE A 73 1.71 14.75 5.46
CA ILE A 73 1.74 13.53 6.29
C ILE A 73 0.67 13.66 7.36
N LYS A 74 -0.26 12.71 7.39
CA LYS A 74 -1.26 12.57 8.43
C LYS A 74 -0.93 11.36 9.30
N ASN A 75 -0.86 11.55 10.62
CA ASN A 75 -0.60 10.47 11.55
C ASN A 75 -1.84 10.27 12.42
N HIS A 76 -2.26 9.02 12.58
CA HIS A 76 -3.43 8.64 13.34
C HIS A 76 -3.03 7.60 14.39
N ASP A 77 -3.33 7.87 15.66
CA ASP A 77 -3.39 6.85 16.68
C ASP A 77 -4.78 6.22 16.64
N THR A 78 -4.84 5.01 16.13
CA THR A 78 -6.08 4.26 15.92
C THR A 78 -6.35 3.26 17.03
N THR A 79 -5.50 3.19 18.05
CA THR A 79 -5.57 2.21 19.15
C THR A 79 -6.92 2.22 19.85
N SER A 80 -7.56 3.39 19.98
CA SER A 80 -8.88 3.54 20.61
C SER A 80 -10.07 3.19 19.71
N TRP A 81 -9.84 2.92 18.41
CA TRP A 81 -10.92 2.59 17.50
C TRP A 81 -11.57 1.25 17.85
N TYR A 82 -12.86 1.12 17.55
CA TYR A 82 -13.65 -0.03 17.97
C TYR A 82 -13.04 -1.37 17.56
N THR A 83 -12.56 -1.47 16.34
CA THR A 83 -11.96 -2.70 15.79
C THR A 83 -10.79 -3.18 16.62
N TYR A 84 -9.86 -2.29 16.97
CA TYR A 84 -8.65 -2.61 17.74
C TYR A 84 -8.94 -2.75 19.24
N LYS A 85 -9.82 -1.90 19.77
CA LYS A 85 -10.24 -1.98 21.17
C LYS A 85 -10.99 -3.27 21.49
N ARG A 86 -11.81 -3.76 20.55
CA ARG A 86 -12.54 -5.01 20.67
C ARG A 86 -11.63 -6.23 20.81
N THR A 87 -10.49 -6.22 20.14
CA THR A 87 -9.46 -7.28 20.18
C THR A 87 -8.39 -7.04 21.22
N ASN A 88 -8.51 -5.94 22.00
CA ASN A 88 -7.55 -5.53 23.03
C ASN A 88 -6.14 -5.30 22.48
N GLU A 89 -6.02 -4.75 21.27
CA GLU A 89 -4.73 -4.33 20.74
C GLU A 89 -4.14 -3.21 21.61
N GLN A 90 -2.85 -3.34 21.93
CA GLN A 90 -2.14 -2.39 22.77
C GLN A 90 -1.66 -1.17 21.98
N ILE A 91 -1.50 -1.32 20.67
CA ILE A 91 -1.06 -0.27 19.76
C ILE A 91 -1.59 -0.53 18.36
N ALA A 92 -2.22 0.49 17.78
CA ALA A 92 -2.59 0.51 16.36
C ALA A 92 -2.37 1.92 15.84
N LEU A 93 -1.56 2.04 14.78
CA LEU A 93 -1.17 3.33 14.20
C LEU A 93 -1.36 3.30 12.70
N ALA A 94 -1.78 4.43 12.14
CA ALA A 94 -1.83 4.65 10.70
C ALA A 94 -1.13 5.95 10.34
N LYS A 95 -0.43 5.94 9.22
CA LYS A 95 0.16 7.11 8.60
C LYS A 95 -0.23 7.13 7.14
N ILE A 96 -0.76 8.26 6.69
CA ILE A 96 -1.12 8.48 5.30
C ILE A 96 -0.29 9.64 4.77
N ILE A 97 0.21 9.49 3.55
CA ILE A 97 0.96 10.53 2.83
C ILE A 97 0.17 10.86 1.58
N GLU A 98 -0.24 12.11 1.46
CA GLU A 98 -1.06 12.61 0.37
C GLU A 98 -0.32 13.68 -0.42
N ASP A 99 -0.60 13.74 -1.69
CA ASP A 99 -0.27 14.88 -2.53
C ASP A 99 -1.18 16.06 -2.17
N ARG A 100 -0.59 17.22 -1.89
CA ARG A 100 -1.33 18.41 -1.39
C ARG A 100 -2.30 19.00 -2.40
N GLU A 101 -1.97 18.91 -3.67
CA GLU A 101 -2.79 19.49 -4.74
C GLU A 101 -3.97 18.60 -5.10
N SER A 102 -3.70 17.31 -5.29
CA SER A 102 -4.72 16.37 -5.77
C SER A 102 -5.45 15.61 -4.66
N GLY A 103 -4.93 15.59 -3.43
CA GLY A 103 -5.43 14.74 -2.35
C GLY A 103 -5.17 13.24 -2.54
N GLN A 104 -4.49 12.86 -3.61
CA GLN A 104 -4.20 11.47 -3.90
C GLN A 104 -3.23 10.86 -2.90
N ILE A 105 -3.48 9.63 -2.51
CA ILE A 105 -2.58 8.88 -1.62
C ILE A 105 -1.30 8.53 -2.40
N LYS A 106 -0.15 8.92 -1.85
CA LYS A 106 1.19 8.62 -2.39
C LYS A 106 1.95 7.63 -1.53
N GLY A 107 1.56 7.47 -0.26
CA GLY A 107 2.13 6.48 0.64
C GLY A 107 1.22 6.21 1.84
N ALA A 108 1.35 5.03 2.41
CA ALA A 108 0.69 4.67 3.66
C ALA A 108 1.51 3.67 4.45
N HIS A 109 1.42 3.75 5.77
CA HIS A 109 2.07 2.85 6.70
C HIS A 109 1.09 2.51 7.83
N PHE A 110 0.96 1.22 8.13
CA PHE A 110 0.10 0.72 9.22
C PHE A 110 0.90 -0.13 10.18
N LEU A 111 0.61 0.02 11.46
CA LEU A 111 1.07 -0.86 12.52
C LEU A 111 -0.15 -1.35 13.30
N SER A 112 -0.59 -2.57 13.07
CA SER A 112 -1.72 -3.21 13.76
C SER A 112 -1.81 -4.68 13.38
N GLU A 113 -2.61 -5.47 14.07
CA GLU A 113 -2.87 -6.87 13.67
C GLU A 113 -3.61 -6.97 12.32
N GLU A 114 -4.29 -5.91 11.88
CA GLU A 114 -5.02 -5.85 10.61
C GLU A 114 -4.26 -5.10 9.49
N ALA A 115 -2.99 -4.74 9.72
CA ALA A 115 -2.21 -3.93 8.78
C ALA A 115 -2.10 -4.56 7.38
N ASP A 116 -2.03 -5.88 7.27
CA ASP A 116 -1.98 -6.63 6.02
C ASP A 116 -3.28 -6.53 5.20
N TYR A 117 -4.44 -6.39 5.84
CA TYR A 117 -5.70 -6.12 5.16
C TYR A 117 -5.79 -4.64 4.78
N MET A 118 -5.47 -3.72 5.71
CA MET A 118 -5.60 -2.28 5.49
C MET A 118 -4.75 -1.79 4.33
N ILE A 119 -3.53 -2.28 4.20
CA ILE A 119 -2.62 -1.86 3.12
C ILE A 119 -3.13 -2.23 1.73
N ASN A 120 -3.89 -3.32 1.60
CA ASN A 120 -4.47 -3.72 0.32
C ASN A 120 -5.59 -2.79 -0.15
N TYR A 121 -6.40 -2.23 0.77
CA TYR A 121 -7.37 -1.20 0.41
C TYR A 121 -6.68 0.05 -0.12
N ILE A 122 -5.59 0.48 0.53
CA ILE A 122 -4.79 1.61 0.05
C ILE A 122 -4.20 1.31 -1.34
N ALA A 123 -3.71 0.10 -1.59
CA ALA A 123 -3.22 -0.29 -2.91
C ALA A 123 -4.28 -0.15 -4.01
N ILE A 124 -5.54 -0.52 -3.71
CA ILE A 124 -6.67 -0.36 -4.62
C ILE A 124 -6.97 1.12 -4.86
N LEU A 125 -7.01 1.95 -3.81
CA LEU A 125 -7.23 3.39 -3.94
C LEU A 125 -6.15 4.06 -4.80
N MET A 126 -4.89 3.77 -4.53
CA MET A 126 -3.77 4.29 -5.32
C MET A 126 -3.87 3.86 -6.79
N LYS A 127 -4.22 2.59 -7.05
CA LYS A 127 -4.39 2.07 -8.41
C LYS A 127 -5.55 2.73 -9.16
N ALA A 128 -6.62 3.06 -8.45
CA ALA A 128 -7.82 3.70 -8.99
C ALA A 128 -7.71 5.24 -9.02
N ASN A 129 -6.62 5.83 -8.52
CA ASN A 129 -6.43 7.27 -8.34
C ASN A 129 -7.51 7.91 -7.45
N LEU A 130 -8.03 7.17 -6.48
CA LEU A 130 -8.99 7.65 -5.51
C LEU A 130 -8.29 8.28 -4.30
N THR A 131 -9.02 9.15 -3.62
CA THR A 131 -8.60 9.82 -2.39
C THR A 131 -9.22 9.15 -1.16
N LEU A 132 -8.78 9.51 0.05
CA LEU A 132 -9.49 9.10 1.27
C LEU A 132 -10.92 9.68 1.32
N ALA A 133 -11.13 10.87 0.79
CA ALA A 133 -12.45 11.50 0.74
C ALA A 133 -13.46 10.68 -0.09
N ASP A 134 -12.99 9.99 -1.14
CA ASP A 134 -13.86 9.12 -1.95
C ASP A 134 -14.41 7.94 -1.14
N LEU A 135 -13.67 7.47 -0.11
CA LEU A 135 -14.14 6.40 0.77
C LEU A 135 -15.36 6.79 1.61
N GLN A 136 -15.58 8.08 1.86
CA GLN A 136 -16.73 8.52 2.64
C GLN A 136 -18.07 8.23 1.94
N SER A 137 -18.03 8.05 0.62
CA SER A 137 -19.21 7.66 -0.16
C SER A 137 -19.48 6.15 -0.18
N VAL A 138 -18.53 5.36 0.34
CA VAL A 138 -18.63 3.90 0.39
C VAL A 138 -19.24 3.44 1.70
N ILE A 139 -20.22 2.54 1.62
CA ILE A 139 -20.80 1.88 2.79
C ILE A 139 -20.04 0.56 3.00
N PHE A 140 -19.26 0.50 4.07
CA PHE A 140 -18.55 -0.72 4.45
C PHE A 140 -19.37 -1.58 5.40
N ALA A 141 -19.11 -2.88 5.39
CA ALA A 141 -19.63 -3.77 6.41
C ALA A 141 -19.06 -3.36 7.80
N TYR A 142 -19.94 -3.21 8.79
CA TYR A 142 -19.56 -2.80 10.14
C TYR A 142 -19.95 -3.87 11.17
N PRO A 143 -19.11 -4.16 12.18
CA PRO A 143 -17.76 -3.65 12.38
C PRO A 143 -16.72 -4.44 11.58
N SER A 144 -15.83 -3.75 10.90
CA SER A 144 -14.71 -4.35 10.16
C SER A 144 -13.52 -3.38 10.08
N PRO A 145 -12.28 -3.87 9.89
CA PRO A 145 -11.14 -2.99 9.66
C PRO A 145 -11.35 -2.03 8.48
N ALA A 146 -12.02 -2.49 7.42
CA ALA A 146 -12.33 -1.66 6.27
C ALA A 146 -13.21 -0.46 6.60
N SER A 147 -14.18 -0.62 7.55
CA SER A 147 -15.05 0.49 7.96
C SER A 147 -14.28 1.61 8.67
N ASP A 148 -13.14 1.31 9.26
CA ASP A 148 -12.30 2.29 9.97
C ASP A 148 -11.53 3.20 8.99
N LEU A 149 -11.35 2.79 7.72
CA LEU A 149 -10.70 3.63 6.71
C LEU A 149 -11.39 4.98 6.52
N THR A 150 -12.71 5.06 6.71
CA THR A 150 -13.46 6.30 6.58
C THR A 150 -13.11 7.35 7.64
N ALA A 151 -12.43 6.96 8.71
CA ALA A 151 -11.96 7.83 9.78
C ALA A 151 -10.52 8.34 9.60
N LEU A 152 -9.83 7.95 8.51
CA LEU A 152 -8.45 8.37 8.20
C LEU A 152 -8.33 9.73 7.50
N ASN A 153 -9.29 10.62 7.62
CA ASN A 153 -9.28 11.95 6.98
C ASN A 153 -8.38 12.95 7.67
#